data_b0b810b1f8f55379707e84fb80e97228
#
_entry.id   b0b810b1f8f55379707e84fb80e97228
#
_cell.length_a   1.000
_cell.length_b   1.000
_cell.length_c   1.000
_cell.angle_alpha   90.00
_cell.angle_beta   90.00
_cell.angle_gamma   90.00
#
_symmetry.space_group_name_H-M   'P 1'
#
loop_
_entity.id
_entity.type
_entity.pdbx_description
1 polymer ?
#
loop_
_entity_poly.entity_id
_entity_poly.type
_entity_poly.pdbx_seq_one_letter_code
_entity_poly.pdbx_strand_id
1 'polypeptide(L)'
;MSFTLATLKSTVQDYCETSETTFVADLNTFIKEAEERILKNVELPVFRKNVTGTAAASNTYLSTPTDFLAPYSLAVISSSAYIYLLFKHVSFIRDYTPNPATTGTPKYYALFDDTTFILGPTPDTTYTFELHYKYRPDSLTAGSDSGTTWLSTNAPDALLYGTLVEAATFLKIPEEVAQYEQRFVSAVSALKKLGEGYGARDESRYDISRA
;
A
#
# COMPACT_ATOMS: atom_id res chain seq x y z
N MET A 1 -4.82 -21.85 7.49
CA MET A 1 -5.69 -21.34 8.58
C MET A 1 -5.95 -19.88 8.22
N SER A 2 -7.17 -19.38 8.33
CA SER A 2 -7.48 -17.96 8.13
C SER A 2 -8.12 -17.41 9.40
N PHE A 3 -7.90 -16.12 9.70
CA PHE A 3 -8.53 -15.47 10.83
C PHE A 3 -9.65 -14.55 10.36
N THR A 4 -10.78 -14.61 11.07
CA THR A 4 -11.74 -13.50 11.12
C THR A 4 -11.32 -12.54 12.24
N LEU A 5 -11.91 -11.36 12.31
CA LEU A 5 -11.63 -10.42 13.40
C LEU A 5 -11.92 -11.07 14.78
N ALA A 6 -13.07 -11.75 14.91
CA ALA A 6 -13.45 -12.41 16.17
C ALA A 6 -12.46 -13.52 16.55
N THR A 7 -12.09 -14.38 15.61
CA THR A 7 -11.17 -15.51 15.90
C THR A 7 -9.76 -15.03 16.20
N LEU A 8 -9.28 -13.96 15.56
CA LEU A 8 -7.97 -13.39 15.89
C LEU A 8 -7.96 -12.81 17.31
N LYS A 9 -8.99 -12.04 17.67
CA LYS A 9 -9.13 -11.49 19.04
C LYS A 9 -9.15 -12.58 20.09
N SER A 10 -9.98 -13.62 19.89
CA SER A 10 -10.05 -14.75 20.82
C SER A 10 -8.70 -15.46 20.93
N THR A 11 -8.03 -15.73 19.81
CA THR A 11 -6.71 -16.36 19.82
C THR A 11 -5.67 -15.54 20.58
N VAL A 12 -5.64 -14.22 20.39
CA VAL A 12 -4.71 -13.34 21.12
C VAL A 12 -5.00 -13.35 22.62
N GLN A 13 -6.28 -13.33 23.04
CA GLN A 13 -6.67 -13.46 24.46
C GLN A 13 -6.23 -14.81 25.04
N ASP A 14 -6.39 -15.91 24.29
CA ASP A 14 -5.97 -17.25 24.72
C ASP A 14 -4.45 -17.35 24.89
N TYR A 15 -3.66 -16.75 23.97
CA TYR A 15 -2.20 -16.71 24.07
C TYR A 15 -1.70 -15.88 25.25
N CYS A 16 -2.37 -14.78 25.54
CA CYS A 16 -2.02 -13.88 26.65
C CYS A 16 -2.69 -14.26 27.98
N GLU A 17 -3.51 -15.31 27.99
CA GLU A 17 -4.26 -15.79 29.16
C GLU A 17 -4.99 -14.67 29.91
N THR A 18 -5.51 -13.67 29.18
CA THR A 18 -6.14 -12.48 29.78
C THR A 18 -7.46 -12.10 29.13
N SER A 19 -8.42 -11.73 29.96
CA SER A 19 -9.73 -11.20 29.56
C SER A 19 -10.00 -9.84 30.20
N GLU A 20 -8.94 -9.13 30.61
CA GLU A 20 -9.07 -7.83 31.26
C GLU A 20 -9.73 -6.81 30.30
N THR A 21 -10.65 -6.02 30.81
CA THR A 21 -11.48 -5.12 29.98
C THR A 21 -10.65 -4.12 29.18
N THR A 22 -9.59 -3.57 29.79
CA THR A 22 -8.67 -2.63 29.12
C THR A 22 -7.92 -3.31 27.99
N PHE A 23 -7.40 -4.51 28.22
CA PHE A 23 -6.71 -5.29 27.20
C PHE A 23 -7.63 -5.61 26.02
N VAL A 24 -8.86 -6.07 26.30
CA VAL A 24 -9.86 -6.40 25.27
C VAL A 24 -10.25 -5.18 24.44
N ALA A 25 -10.35 -4.01 25.07
CA ALA A 25 -10.66 -2.76 24.37
C ALA A 25 -9.56 -2.35 23.39
N ASP A 26 -8.30 -2.66 23.69
CA ASP A 26 -7.14 -2.28 22.89
C ASP A 26 -6.77 -3.31 21.80
N LEU A 27 -7.40 -4.48 21.74
CA LEU A 27 -7.12 -5.50 20.72
C LEU A 27 -7.19 -4.97 19.29
N ASN A 28 -8.13 -4.08 18.98
CA ASN A 28 -8.21 -3.45 17.67
C ASN A 28 -6.97 -2.59 17.35
N THR A 29 -6.40 -1.93 18.33
CA THR A 29 -5.18 -1.13 18.19
C THR A 29 -4.00 -2.05 17.90
N PHE A 30 -3.83 -3.13 18.64
CA PHE A 30 -2.74 -4.10 18.41
C PHE A 30 -2.79 -4.71 17.02
N ILE A 31 -3.99 -5.06 16.52
CA ILE A 31 -4.18 -5.57 15.16
C ILE A 31 -3.76 -4.52 14.12
N LYS A 32 -4.19 -3.26 14.26
CA LYS A 32 -3.82 -2.17 13.35
C LYS A 32 -2.32 -1.92 13.29
N GLU A 33 -1.65 -1.90 14.45
CA GLU A 33 -0.20 -1.72 14.52
C GLU A 33 0.54 -2.87 13.82
N ALA A 34 0.09 -4.12 14.02
CA ALA A 34 0.64 -5.27 13.32
C ALA A 34 0.47 -5.17 11.80
N GLU A 35 -0.72 -4.80 11.32
CA GLU A 35 -0.97 -4.57 9.89
C GLU A 35 -0.08 -3.48 9.31
N GLU A 36 0.05 -2.35 9.98
CA GLU A 36 0.94 -1.24 9.57
C GLU A 36 2.41 -1.69 9.50
N ARG A 37 2.88 -2.47 10.46
CA ARG A 37 4.24 -3.02 10.45
C ARG A 37 4.47 -3.95 9.27
N ILE A 38 3.49 -4.81 8.93
CA ILE A 38 3.57 -5.68 7.77
C ILE A 38 3.61 -4.85 6.48
N LEU A 39 2.67 -3.90 6.30
CA LEU A 39 2.56 -3.08 5.10
C LEU A 39 3.80 -2.21 4.82
N LYS A 40 4.47 -1.73 5.87
CA LYS A 40 5.73 -0.97 5.76
C LYS A 40 6.91 -1.83 5.33
N ASN A 41 6.85 -3.13 5.62
CA ASN A 41 7.96 -4.06 5.39
C ASN A 41 7.82 -4.91 4.13
N VAL A 42 6.62 -5.02 3.54
CA VAL A 42 6.35 -5.97 2.44
C VAL A 42 5.76 -5.26 1.24
N GLU A 43 6.30 -5.58 0.06
CA GLU A 43 5.73 -5.19 -1.22
C GLU A 43 5.14 -6.41 -1.93
N LEU A 44 3.82 -6.42 -2.08
CA LEU A 44 3.10 -7.47 -2.79
C LEU A 44 2.24 -6.88 -3.90
N PRO A 45 2.12 -7.57 -5.05
CA PRO A 45 1.24 -7.13 -6.13
C PRO A 45 -0.22 -6.95 -5.72
N VAL A 46 -0.68 -7.71 -4.69
CA VAL A 46 -2.04 -7.59 -4.16
C VAL A 46 -2.33 -6.22 -3.53
N PHE A 47 -1.30 -5.49 -3.11
CA PHE A 47 -1.44 -4.12 -2.58
C PHE A 47 -1.32 -3.05 -3.66
N ARG A 48 -1.56 -3.41 -4.92
CA ARG A 48 -1.63 -2.50 -6.06
C ARG A 48 -3.07 -2.38 -6.55
N LYS A 49 -3.43 -1.16 -6.91
CA LYS A 49 -4.71 -0.83 -7.54
C LYS A 49 -4.47 -0.06 -8.82
N ASN A 50 -5.46 -0.11 -9.68
CA ASN A 50 -5.56 0.70 -10.87
C ASN A 50 -6.84 1.54 -10.80
N VAL A 51 -6.74 2.84 -11.10
CA VAL A 51 -7.88 3.76 -11.10
C VAL A 51 -7.73 4.75 -12.24
N THR A 52 -8.86 5.13 -12.82
CA THR A 52 -8.89 6.22 -13.79
C THR A 52 -9.41 7.50 -13.15
N GLY A 53 -8.83 8.62 -13.57
CA GLY A 53 -9.22 9.96 -13.16
C GLY A 53 -9.11 10.94 -14.32
N THR A 54 -9.53 12.17 -14.12
CA THR A 54 -9.46 13.22 -15.15
C THR A 54 -8.73 14.44 -14.60
N ALA A 55 -7.88 15.06 -15.44
CA ALA A 55 -7.39 16.40 -15.21
C ALA A 55 -8.01 17.35 -16.25
N ALA A 56 -8.58 18.45 -15.78
CA ALA A 56 -9.16 19.47 -16.63
C ALA A 56 -8.07 20.24 -17.40
N ALA A 57 -8.44 20.79 -18.54
CA ALA A 57 -7.59 21.72 -19.27
C ALA A 57 -7.11 22.87 -18.36
N SER A 58 -5.87 23.31 -18.56
CA SER A 58 -5.23 24.38 -17.78
C SER A 58 -5.05 24.10 -16.28
N ASN A 59 -5.29 22.87 -15.82
CA ASN A 59 -5.00 22.45 -14.46
C ASN A 59 -3.74 21.56 -14.42
N THR A 60 -2.68 22.05 -13.80
CA THR A 60 -1.42 21.33 -13.65
C THR A 60 -1.44 20.28 -12.53
N TYR A 61 -2.51 20.25 -11.74
CA TYR A 61 -2.62 19.36 -10.58
C TYR A 61 -3.61 18.23 -10.80
N LEU A 62 -3.24 17.03 -10.38
CA LEU A 62 -4.09 15.83 -10.41
C LEU A 62 -4.13 15.25 -9.00
N SER A 63 -5.34 15.13 -8.43
CA SER A 63 -5.53 14.57 -7.09
C SER A 63 -5.25 13.06 -7.06
N THR A 64 -4.65 12.59 -5.96
CA THR A 64 -4.48 11.17 -5.68
C THR A 64 -5.74 10.57 -5.05
N PRO A 65 -5.96 9.24 -5.14
CA PRO A 65 -6.97 8.54 -4.35
C PRO A 65 -6.71 8.66 -2.84
N THR A 66 -7.76 8.55 -2.02
CA THR A 66 -7.67 8.65 -0.55
C THR A 66 -6.86 7.52 0.11
N ASP A 67 -6.76 6.37 -0.56
CA ASP A 67 -6.00 5.20 -0.12
C ASP A 67 -4.59 5.11 -0.75
N PHE A 68 -4.15 6.20 -1.43
CA PHE A 68 -2.87 6.27 -2.11
C PHE A 68 -1.68 6.23 -1.15
N LEU A 69 -0.67 5.42 -1.47
CA LEU A 69 0.62 5.36 -0.74
C LEU A 69 1.81 5.72 -1.64
N ALA A 70 1.87 5.15 -2.84
CA ALA A 70 2.98 5.39 -3.75
C ALA A 70 2.58 5.10 -5.20
N PRO A 71 3.06 5.89 -6.19
CA PRO A 71 2.77 5.64 -7.59
C PRO A 71 3.62 4.48 -8.12
N TYR A 72 3.02 3.66 -8.95
CA TYR A 72 3.71 2.68 -9.79
C TYR A 72 3.93 3.24 -11.20
N SER A 73 2.84 3.66 -11.83
CA SER A 73 2.87 4.32 -13.13
C SER A 73 1.66 5.23 -13.29
N LEU A 74 1.81 6.27 -14.08
CA LEU A 74 0.74 7.17 -14.50
C LEU A 74 0.78 7.26 -16.02
N ALA A 75 -0.38 7.04 -16.65
CA ALA A 75 -0.54 7.16 -18.09
C ALA A 75 -1.67 8.12 -18.45
N VAL A 76 -1.49 8.87 -19.52
CA VAL A 76 -2.57 9.58 -20.21
C VAL A 76 -3.22 8.62 -21.22
N ILE A 77 -4.54 8.58 -21.25
CA ILE A 77 -5.30 7.87 -22.26
C ILE A 77 -5.71 8.89 -23.33
N SER A 78 -5.08 8.79 -24.50
CA SER A 78 -5.37 9.65 -25.64
C SER A 78 -5.65 8.81 -26.88
N SER A 79 -6.79 9.03 -27.54
CA SER A 79 -7.21 8.28 -28.73
C SER A 79 -7.11 6.76 -28.54
N SER A 80 -7.53 6.27 -27.38
CA SER A 80 -7.47 4.85 -26.97
C SER A 80 -6.05 4.28 -26.82
N ALA A 81 -5.02 5.12 -26.81
CA ALA A 81 -3.65 4.74 -26.56
C ALA A 81 -3.18 5.21 -25.18
N TYR A 82 -2.38 4.39 -24.52
CA TYR A 82 -1.74 4.72 -23.25
C TYR A 82 -0.40 5.38 -23.50
N ILE A 83 -0.24 6.61 -22.99
CA ILE A 83 1.01 7.35 -23.02
C ILE A 83 1.54 7.45 -21.60
N TYR A 84 2.54 6.66 -21.25
CA TYR A 84 3.13 6.64 -19.91
C TYR A 84 3.95 7.90 -19.64
N LEU A 85 3.68 8.55 -18.51
CA LEU A 85 4.42 9.71 -18.05
C LEU A 85 5.67 9.24 -17.27
N LEU A 86 6.74 10.03 -17.34
CA LEU A 86 7.94 9.78 -16.57
C LEU A 86 7.86 10.46 -15.21
N PHE A 87 8.09 9.69 -14.14
CA PHE A 87 8.18 10.23 -12.78
C PHE A 87 9.46 11.06 -12.62
N LYS A 88 9.33 12.27 -12.08
CA LYS A 88 10.43 13.23 -11.89
C LYS A 88 10.31 13.92 -10.54
N HIS A 89 11.32 14.71 -10.17
CA HIS A 89 11.23 15.60 -9.02
C HIS A 89 10.42 16.87 -9.36
N VAL A 90 9.78 17.49 -8.37
CA VAL A 90 8.98 18.71 -8.56
C VAL A 90 9.79 19.84 -9.21
N SER A 91 11.07 20.01 -8.82
CA SER A 91 11.94 21.03 -9.42
C SER A 91 12.11 20.81 -10.93
N PHE A 92 12.29 19.56 -11.37
CA PHE A 92 12.37 19.25 -12.80
C PHE A 92 11.11 19.70 -13.55
N ILE A 93 9.92 19.45 -12.98
CA ILE A 93 8.65 19.89 -13.62
C ILE A 93 8.61 21.42 -13.75
N ARG A 94 9.05 22.14 -12.71
CA ARG A 94 9.10 23.61 -12.70
C ARG A 94 10.13 24.15 -13.69
N ASP A 95 11.28 23.51 -13.83
CA ASP A 95 12.31 23.91 -14.80
C ASP A 95 11.90 23.59 -16.24
N TYR A 96 11.22 22.45 -16.45
CA TYR A 96 10.72 22.06 -17.76
C TYR A 96 9.56 22.95 -18.24
N THR A 97 8.68 23.38 -17.34
CA THR A 97 7.56 24.29 -17.63
C THR A 97 7.61 25.46 -16.65
N PRO A 98 8.55 26.43 -16.86
CA PRO A 98 8.68 27.58 -15.95
C PRO A 98 7.45 28.48 -15.96
N ASN A 99 6.77 28.57 -17.10
CA ASN A 99 5.51 29.29 -17.22
C ASN A 99 4.34 28.30 -17.19
N PRO A 100 3.53 28.26 -16.11
CA PRO A 100 2.39 27.36 -15.99
C PRO A 100 1.30 27.57 -17.05
N ALA A 101 1.28 28.73 -17.75
CA ALA A 101 0.39 28.97 -18.87
C ALA A 101 0.81 28.24 -20.17
N THR A 102 2.01 27.65 -20.20
CA THR A 102 2.43 26.79 -21.30
C THR A 102 1.74 25.44 -21.18
N THR A 103 0.82 25.17 -22.10
CA THR A 103 0.00 23.97 -22.11
C THR A 103 0.45 22.97 -23.17
N GLY A 104 0.12 21.71 -22.98
CA GLY A 104 0.37 20.62 -23.92
C GLY A 104 0.01 19.27 -23.33
N THR A 105 0.22 18.20 -24.09
CA THR A 105 0.04 16.84 -23.57
C THR A 105 1.07 16.56 -22.47
N PRO A 106 0.66 16.20 -21.23
CA PRO A 106 1.57 15.86 -20.14
C PRO A 106 2.53 14.73 -20.50
N LYS A 107 3.81 14.89 -20.14
CA LYS A 107 4.90 13.93 -20.38
C LYS A 107 5.57 13.51 -19.08
N TYR A 108 5.52 14.35 -18.06
CA TYR A 108 6.18 14.14 -16.78
C TYR A 108 5.19 14.37 -15.66
N TYR A 109 5.43 13.73 -14.53
CA TYR A 109 4.70 13.95 -13.29
C TYR A 109 5.62 13.86 -12.09
N ALA A 110 5.24 14.52 -11.01
CA ALA A 110 5.90 14.42 -9.71
C ALA A 110 4.86 14.41 -8.61
N LEU A 111 5.21 13.83 -7.46
CA LEU A 111 4.41 13.96 -6.25
C LEU A 111 4.66 15.37 -5.67
N PHE A 112 3.62 16.21 -5.68
CA PHE A 112 3.70 17.59 -5.19
C PHE A 112 3.52 17.62 -3.67
N ASP A 113 2.52 16.90 -3.18
CA ASP A 113 2.25 16.58 -1.78
C ASP A 113 1.65 15.18 -1.69
N ASP A 114 1.23 14.74 -0.50
CA ASP A 114 0.68 13.40 -0.25
C ASP A 114 -0.67 13.13 -0.96
N THR A 115 -1.35 14.18 -1.41
CA THR A 115 -2.69 14.12 -2.03
C THR A 115 -2.72 14.58 -3.49
N THR A 116 -1.56 15.04 -4.05
CA THR A 116 -1.56 15.73 -5.33
C THR A 116 -0.32 15.44 -6.16
N PHE A 117 -0.51 15.10 -7.43
CA PHE A 117 0.54 15.12 -8.44
C PHE A 117 0.59 16.46 -9.14
N ILE A 118 1.78 16.89 -9.53
CA ILE A 118 2.01 17.97 -10.49
C ILE A 118 2.38 17.37 -11.84
N LEU A 119 1.77 17.90 -12.91
CA LEU A 119 1.95 17.48 -14.30
C LEU A 119 2.82 18.48 -15.08
N GLY A 120 3.59 17.98 -16.02
CA GLY A 120 4.39 18.82 -16.90
C GLY A 120 4.43 18.31 -18.34
N PRO A 121 4.07 19.14 -19.35
CA PRO A 121 3.45 20.47 -19.25
C PRO A 121 2.02 20.44 -18.69
N THR A 122 1.48 21.62 -18.41
CA THR A 122 0.07 21.76 -18.02
C THR A 122 -0.84 21.23 -19.13
N PRO A 123 -1.89 20.43 -18.82
CA PRO A 123 -2.81 19.91 -19.81
C PRO A 123 -3.45 20.99 -20.71
N ASP A 124 -3.40 20.82 -22.02
CA ASP A 124 -4.02 21.71 -23.01
C ASP A 124 -5.50 21.42 -23.24
N THR A 125 -5.93 20.21 -22.90
CA THR A 125 -7.32 19.76 -22.92
C THR A 125 -7.61 18.87 -21.70
N THR A 126 -8.84 18.45 -21.54
CA THR A 126 -9.19 17.46 -20.51
C THR A 126 -8.67 16.08 -20.93
N TYR A 127 -7.82 15.50 -20.10
CA TYR A 127 -7.27 14.16 -20.30
C TYR A 127 -7.81 13.19 -19.25
N THR A 128 -8.04 11.94 -19.70
CA THR A 128 -8.21 10.82 -18.78
C THR A 128 -6.83 10.24 -18.43
N PHE A 129 -6.61 10.02 -17.16
CA PHE A 129 -5.39 9.40 -16.64
C PHE A 129 -5.72 8.02 -16.07
N GLU A 130 -4.78 7.11 -16.21
CA GLU A 130 -4.79 5.82 -15.51
C GLU A 130 -3.62 5.82 -14.53
N LEU A 131 -3.93 5.68 -13.24
CA LEU A 131 -2.94 5.57 -12.17
C LEU A 131 -2.89 4.12 -11.67
N HIS A 132 -1.72 3.51 -11.77
CA HIS A 132 -1.39 2.27 -11.10
C HIS A 132 -0.55 2.59 -9.86
N TYR A 133 -0.99 2.17 -8.68
CA TYR A 133 -0.43 2.64 -7.41
C TYR A 133 -0.50 1.59 -6.31
N LYS A 134 0.38 1.73 -5.32
CA LYS A 134 0.28 1.02 -4.05
C LYS A 134 -0.78 1.70 -3.20
N TYR A 135 -1.76 0.93 -2.73
CA TYR A 135 -2.83 1.43 -1.88
C TYR A 135 -2.69 0.93 -0.44
N ARG A 136 -3.31 1.64 0.48
CA ARG A 136 -3.49 1.21 1.87
C ARG A 136 -4.76 0.34 1.93
N PRO A 137 -4.65 -0.97 2.18
CA PRO A 137 -5.83 -1.81 2.36
C PRO A 137 -6.57 -1.45 3.66
N ASP A 138 -7.87 -1.71 3.67
CA ASP A 138 -8.66 -1.57 4.88
C ASP A 138 -8.17 -2.56 5.94
N SER A 139 -8.13 -2.09 7.20
CA SER A 139 -7.79 -2.94 8.34
C SER A 139 -8.86 -4.02 8.56
N LEU A 140 -8.46 -5.18 9.07
CA LEU A 140 -9.38 -6.22 9.53
C LEU A 140 -10.40 -5.67 10.55
N THR A 141 -9.99 -4.66 11.32
CA THR A 141 -10.84 -4.02 12.34
C THR A 141 -11.88 -3.05 11.78
N ALA A 142 -11.82 -2.69 10.49
CA ALA A 142 -12.82 -1.85 9.83
C ALA A 142 -14.07 -2.64 9.40
N GLY A 143 -13.95 -3.98 9.32
CA GLY A 143 -15.03 -4.88 8.94
C GLY A 143 -15.88 -5.37 10.12
N SER A 144 -16.75 -6.33 9.83
CA SER A 144 -17.50 -7.07 10.85
C SER A 144 -16.63 -8.10 11.56
N ASP A 145 -17.11 -8.62 12.70
CA ASP A 145 -16.42 -9.68 13.45
C ASP A 145 -16.15 -10.95 12.65
N SER A 146 -16.98 -11.25 11.65
CA SER A 146 -16.79 -12.36 10.70
C SER A 146 -15.97 -11.97 9.47
N GLY A 147 -15.56 -10.69 9.35
CA GLY A 147 -14.78 -10.18 8.22
C GLY A 147 -13.38 -10.78 8.15
N THR A 148 -12.84 -10.81 6.94
CA THR A 148 -11.46 -11.25 6.65
C THR A 148 -10.80 -10.22 5.74
N THR A 149 -9.47 -10.17 5.79
CA THR A 149 -8.63 -9.41 4.85
C THR A 149 -7.70 -10.36 4.11
N TRP A 150 -6.99 -9.85 3.11
CA TRP A 150 -5.97 -10.64 2.44
C TRP A 150 -4.89 -11.11 3.43
N LEU A 151 -4.45 -10.23 4.34
CA LEU A 151 -3.46 -10.58 5.36
C LEU A 151 -3.97 -11.67 6.29
N SER A 152 -5.19 -11.55 6.80
CA SER A 152 -5.77 -12.53 7.72
C SER A 152 -5.99 -13.91 7.09
N THR A 153 -6.06 -13.97 5.75
CA THR A 153 -6.28 -15.20 4.99
C THR A 153 -4.97 -15.81 4.48
N ASN A 154 -4.05 -14.99 3.96
CA ASN A 154 -2.86 -15.48 3.25
C ASN A 154 -1.56 -15.32 4.05
N ALA A 155 -1.57 -14.51 5.11
CA ALA A 155 -0.44 -14.30 6.02
C ALA A 155 -0.89 -14.28 7.49
N PRO A 156 -1.69 -15.30 7.93
CA PRO A 156 -2.28 -15.31 9.27
C PRO A 156 -1.24 -15.37 10.38
N ASP A 157 -0.12 -16.02 10.15
CA ASP A 157 1.02 -16.12 11.06
C ASP A 157 1.70 -14.77 11.28
N ALA A 158 1.95 -14.02 10.22
CA ALA A 158 2.50 -12.67 10.32
C ALA A 158 1.56 -11.74 11.10
N LEU A 159 0.25 -11.80 10.80
CA LEU A 159 -0.74 -11.00 11.50
C LEU A 159 -0.88 -11.39 12.97
N LEU A 160 -0.94 -12.68 13.29
CA LEU A 160 -1.04 -13.17 14.66
C LEU A 160 0.17 -12.76 15.49
N TYR A 161 1.40 -13.09 15.03
CA TYR A 161 2.60 -12.78 15.81
C TYR A 161 2.87 -11.28 15.89
N GLY A 162 2.55 -10.50 14.86
CA GLY A 162 2.59 -9.04 14.96
C GLY A 162 1.66 -8.51 16.04
N THR A 163 0.43 -9.00 16.10
CA THR A 163 -0.55 -8.63 17.13
C THR A 163 -0.10 -9.06 18.53
N LEU A 164 0.48 -10.26 18.66
CA LEU A 164 1.00 -10.76 19.95
C LEU A 164 2.20 -9.95 20.46
N VAL A 165 3.05 -9.41 19.59
CA VAL A 165 4.13 -8.49 19.98
C VAL A 165 3.57 -7.24 20.66
N GLU A 166 2.57 -6.62 20.06
CA GLU A 166 1.92 -5.43 20.62
C GLU A 166 1.18 -5.76 21.93
N ALA A 167 0.47 -6.90 21.97
CA ALA A 167 -0.23 -7.39 23.17
C ALA A 167 0.73 -7.65 24.35
N ALA A 168 1.85 -8.35 24.10
CA ALA A 168 2.87 -8.62 25.10
C ALA A 168 3.59 -7.34 25.57
N THR A 169 3.77 -6.37 24.66
CA THR A 169 4.30 -5.04 25.00
C THR A 169 3.36 -4.29 25.92
N PHE A 170 2.05 -4.33 25.66
CA PHE A 170 1.02 -3.75 26.54
C PHE A 170 1.03 -4.39 27.93
N LEU A 171 1.15 -5.72 28.00
CA LEU A 171 1.25 -6.47 29.26
C LEU A 171 2.60 -6.33 29.97
N LYS A 172 3.59 -5.69 29.33
CA LYS A 172 4.95 -5.49 29.86
C LYS A 172 5.70 -6.80 30.17
N ILE A 173 5.58 -7.78 29.26
CA ILE A 173 6.23 -9.09 29.37
C ILE A 173 7.39 -9.16 28.35
N PRO A 174 8.60 -8.68 28.67
CA PRO A 174 9.68 -8.53 27.68
C PRO A 174 10.18 -9.86 27.08
N GLU A 175 10.08 -10.95 27.79
CA GLU A 175 10.47 -12.28 27.32
C GLU A 175 9.58 -12.76 26.19
N GLU A 176 8.26 -12.58 26.31
CA GLU A 176 7.28 -12.91 25.27
C GLU A 176 7.40 -11.97 24.07
N VAL A 177 7.63 -10.68 24.30
CA VAL A 177 7.90 -9.71 23.21
C VAL A 177 9.04 -10.20 22.33
N ALA A 178 10.18 -10.61 22.92
CA ALA A 178 11.33 -11.08 22.15
C ALA A 178 11.01 -12.36 21.37
N GLN A 179 10.27 -13.29 21.96
CA GLN A 179 9.87 -14.55 21.32
C GLN A 179 8.90 -14.32 20.15
N TYR A 180 7.87 -13.50 20.35
CA TYR A 180 6.89 -13.21 19.30
C TYR A 180 7.50 -12.34 18.18
N GLU A 181 8.39 -11.41 18.51
CA GLU A 181 9.12 -10.62 17.52
C GLU A 181 9.95 -11.50 16.57
N GLN A 182 10.66 -12.50 17.10
CA GLN A 182 11.42 -13.45 16.29
C GLN A 182 10.51 -14.21 15.31
N ARG A 183 9.34 -14.66 15.76
CA ARG A 183 8.36 -15.35 14.91
C ARG A 183 7.74 -14.42 13.87
N PHE A 184 7.42 -13.18 14.26
CA PHE A 184 6.93 -12.14 13.37
C PHE A 184 7.92 -11.85 12.24
N VAL A 185 9.19 -11.60 12.57
CA VAL A 185 10.25 -11.35 11.58
C VAL A 185 10.41 -12.52 10.61
N SER A 186 10.35 -13.75 11.12
CA SER A 186 10.40 -14.95 10.27
C SER A 186 9.22 -15.04 9.31
N ALA A 187 7.99 -14.79 9.78
CA ALA A 187 6.79 -14.79 8.96
C ALA A 187 6.81 -13.68 7.89
N VAL A 188 7.21 -12.46 8.27
CA VAL A 188 7.36 -11.33 7.33
C VAL A 188 8.45 -11.63 6.29
N SER A 189 9.55 -12.27 6.68
CA SER A 189 10.61 -12.67 5.74
C SER A 189 10.11 -13.68 4.71
N ALA A 190 9.30 -14.66 5.12
CA ALA A 190 8.67 -15.59 4.20
C ALA A 190 7.71 -14.88 3.23
N LEU A 191 6.96 -13.91 3.73
CA LEU A 191 6.04 -13.10 2.93
C LEU A 191 6.79 -12.22 1.90
N LYS A 192 7.95 -11.65 2.26
CA LYS A 192 8.82 -10.92 1.32
C LYS A 192 9.29 -11.79 0.16
N LYS A 193 9.76 -13.01 0.44
CA LYS A 193 10.17 -13.97 -0.60
C LYS A 193 9.03 -14.32 -1.55
N LEU A 194 7.80 -14.41 -1.05
CA LEU A 194 6.62 -14.59 -1.90
C LEU A 194 6.43 -13.40 -2.85
N GLY A 195 6.60 -12.17 -2.36
CA GLY A 195 6.52 -10.93 -3.16
C GLY A 195 7.59 -10.87 -4.25
N GLU A 196 8.84 -11.19 -3.92
CA GLU A 196 9.95 -11.24 -4.86
C GLU A 196 9.72 -12.28 -5.97
N GLY A 197 9.15 -13.45 -5.62
CA GLY A 197 8.81 -14.50 -6.59
C GLY A 197 7.76 -14.08 -7.63
N TYR A 198 6.90 -13.11 -7.33
CA TYR A 198 5.98 -12.53 -8.30
C TYR A 198 6.66 -11.53 -9.25
N GLY A 199 7.69 -10.81 -8.79
CA GLY A 199 8.47 -9.86 -9.61
C GLY A 199 9.39 -10.56 -10.61
N ALA A 200 10.08 -11.61 -10.18
CA ALA A 200 11.08 -12.31 -10.97
C ALA A 200 10.55 -13.00 -12.25
N ARG A 201 9.24 -13.25 -12.35
CA ARG A 201 8.64 -13.92 -13.52
C ARG A 201 8.43 -12.99 -14.71
N ASP A 202 8.40 -11.69 -14.52
CA ASP A 202 8.14 -10.73 -15.61
C ASP A 202 9.42 -10.26 -16.30
N GLU A 203 10.57 -10.25 -15.62
CA GLU A 203 11.86 -9.88 -16.21
C GLU A 203 12.31 -10.88 -17.30
N SER A 204 11.94 -12.16 -17.17
CA SER A 204 12.29 -13.19 -18.17
C SER A 204 11.55 -13.05 -19.51
N ARG A 205 10.48 -12.29 -19.58
CA ARG A 205 9.70 -12.08 -20.83
C ARG A 205 10.21 -10.94 -21.70
N TYR A 206 10.98 -10.02 -21.16
CA TYR A 206 11.47 -8.87 -21.92
C TYR A 206 12.61 -9.21 -22.89
N ASP A 207 13.36 -10.26 -22.65
CA ASP A 207 14.49 -10.67 -23.50
C ASP A 207 14.07 -11.42 -24.77
N ILE A 208 12.84 -11.92 -24.87
CA ILE A 208 12.38 -12.74 -26.02
C ILE A 208 11.78 -11.88 -27.14
N SER A 209 11.41 -10.63 -26.90
CA SER A 209 10.72 -9.79 -27.89
C SER A 209 11.62 -8.83 -28.69
N ARG A 210 12.94 -8.89 -28.51
CA ARG A 210 13.92 -8.04 -29.19
C ARG A 210 15.00 -8.81 -30.05
N ALA A 211 14.72 -10.08 -30.34
CA ALA A 211 15.53 -10.85 -31.30
C ALA A 211 14.86 -10.87 -32.68
#